data_799a35500c37d8e409be1e1505ee9b95
#
_entry.id   799a35500c37d8e409be1e1505ee9b95
#
_cell.length_a   1.000
_cell.length_b   1.000
_cell.length_c   1.000
_cell.angle_alpha   90.00
_cell.angle_beta   90.00
_cell.angle_gamma   90.00
#
_symmetry.space_group_name_H-M   'P 1'
#
loop_
_entity.id
_entity.type
_entity.pdbx_description
1 polymer ?
#
loop_
_entity_poly.entity_id
_entity_poly.type
_entity_poly.pdbx_seq_one_letter_code
_entity_poly.pdbx_strand_id
1 'polypeptide(L)'
;MTAISRTAVCDTSPNGAASVPRLLCASPLLATAMMFAIGGCDRTVPPPTPLQSKQITSQSAQPSERSSLNRRGQQLSDEAARRDTTAETDPATTPTEPPFDSKPQTIHRPDDQRPQHDDRRLAEAGIRVYESERLKLYTDMDAEAARALPPLIDAVYLAWVEYFGELPPARDGSAFQMNGYLIRDEALFREAGLVPEDLPLFEHGRHRRNEFWMREQKYDYFRRHLLIHEATHCFMTYMPGVAAPVWYIEGMAEYFATHRIESDGSVHFRVMPTSPEDFAGWGRITAIRDGFAAKQGQTIRDITDWNPRDFLKPEPYAWSWGLCQFLDAHPRYRERFRKLGSLVQDRAFHSEVADLFREFEHELNTEWELFSTNLQYGYKATHAAIDFQSGTPLTPDQPQRRIPIAADRGWQSSGVLLEAGQTFEITVSGRITLADQPKPWESEPQGITFRYFDRRPIGLVIGCLHTDANSATDKPLPVLPTTMRKDFAIGRGCSFTASHTGTLYLRVNDAWNSLDDNRGAVSVTVERSRADNEAARKVDRRENTFQN
;
A
#
# COMPACT_ATOMS: atom_id res chain seq x y z
N MET A 1 32.58 49.55 22.99
CA MET A 1 32.52 50.91 22.41
C MET A 1 31.19 51.02 21.67
N THR A 2 30.27 51.70 22.30
CA THR A 2 29.33 52.74 21.89
C THR A 2 28.25 52.26 20.91
N ALA A 3 27.02 51.88 21.27
CA ALA A 3 25.89 52.62 21.86
C ALA A 3 25.45 53.87 21.07
N ILE A 4 24.18 53.93 20.70
CA ILE A 4 23.21 55.03 20.65
C ILE A 4 22.08 54.58 19.69
N SER A 5 20.85 54.17 20.07
CA SER A 5 19.72 54.77 20.78
C SER A 5 19.16 56.06 20.17
N ARG A 6 17.88 55.99 19.82
CA ARG A 6 16.78 56.95 20.08
C ARG A 6 15.64 56.74 19.09
N THR A 7 14.48 56.27 19.51
CA THR A 7 13.33 56.92 20.21
C THR A 7 12.73 58.12 19.49
N ALA A 8 11.49 58.05 19.22
CA ALA A 8 10.35 58.80 19.76
C ALA A 8 9.40 59.19 18.61
N VAL A 9 8.15 59.26 18.65
CA VAL A 9 7.07 59.45 19.61
C VAL A 9 5.92 60.11 18.83
N CYS A 10 4.70 59.62 19.03
CA CYS A 10 3.37 60.26 19.11
C CYS A 10 3.02 61.38 18.11
N ASP A 11 1.82 61.52 17.65
CA ASP A 11 0.59 61.77 18.38
C ASP A 11 -0.64 61.92 17.49
N THR A 12 -1.79 61.60 18.02
CA THR A 12 -3.12 62.18 18.14
C THR A 12 -4.17 61.93 17.10
N SER A 13 -5.23 61.37 17.63
CA SER A 13 -6.65 61.42 17.22
C SER A 13 -7.19 62.88 17.32
N PRO A 14 -8.43 63.25 16.93
CA PRO A 14 -9.66 62.53 17.31
C PRO A 14 -10.92 62.66 16.40
N ASN A 15 -11.96 61.90 16.79
CA ASN A 15 -13.41 62.20 16.78
C ASN A 15 -14.28 62.11 15.52
N GLY A 16 -15.34 61.34 15.70
CA GLY A 16 -16.58 61.42 14.91
C GLY A 16 -17.55 60.28 15.23
N ALA A 17 -18.35 60.46 16.25
CA ALA A 17 -19.45 59.58 16.64
C ALA A 17 -20.68 59.80 15.75
N ALA A 18 -21.46 58.69 15.50
CA ALA A 18 -22.93 58.68 15.53
C ALA A 18 -23.49 57.27 15.27
N SER A 19 -23.99 56.67 16.30
CA SER A 19 -25.38 56.28 16.58
C SER A 19 -26.02 55.16 15.75
N VAL A 20 -26.34 54.09 16.52
CA VAL A 20 -27.25 52.95 16.29
C VAL A 20 -28.70 53.44 16.12
N PRO A 21 -29.60 52.68 15.41
CA PRO A 21 -30.50 51.89 16.27
C PRO A 21 -30.75 50.44 15.81
N ARG A 22 -31.02 49.65 16.86
CA ARG A 22 -31.64 48.32 16.84
C ARG A 22 -33.07 48.42 16.29
N LEU A 23 -33.53 47.37 15.58
CA LEU A 23 -34.91 46.92 15.66
C LEU A 23 -34.98 45.38 15.50
N LEU A 24 -35.69 44.78 16.44
CA LEU A 24 -36.16 43.42 16.55
C LEU A 24 -37.30 43.13 15.55
N CYS A 25 -37.47 41.87 15.18
CA CYS A 25 -38.70 41.07 15.26
C CYS A 25 -38.95 40.13 14.08
N ALA A 26 -39.09 38.86 14.45
CA ALA A 26 -40.15 37.88 14.11
C ALA A 26 -40.21 37.28 12.71
N SER A 27 -40.09 35.94 12.70
CA SER A 27 -40.66 35.02 11.71
C SER A 27 -42.20 35.15 11.63
N PRO A 28 -42.90 34.70 10.56
CA PRO A 28 -43.17 33.27 10.43
C PRO A 28 -43.30 32.71 8.98
N LEU A 29 -43.26 31.39 8.91
CA LEU A 29 -43.76 30.43 7.93
C LEU A 29 -44.77 30.95 6.89
N LEU A 30 -44.59 30.57 5.61
CA LEU A 30 -45.66 30.06 4.76
C LEU A 30 -45.16 29.23 3.58
N ALA A 31 -45.63 28.02 3.47
CA ALA A 31 -45.53 27.14 2.33
C ALA A 31 -46.36 27.68 1.15
N THR A 32 -45.86 27.57 -0.08
CA THR A 32 -46.73 27.58 -1.26
C THR A 32 -46.20 26.64 -2.32
N ALA A 33 -46.95 25.60 -2.55
CA ALA A 33 -46.82 24.69 -3.68
C ALA A 33 -47.26 25.40 -4.96
N MET A 34 -46.54 25.17 -6.07
CA MET A 34 -47.06 25.44 -7.40
C MET A 34 -46.76 24.25 -8.31
N MET A 35 -47.80 23.49 -8.60
CA MET A 35 -47.88 22.52 -9.69
C MET A 35 -47.86 23.23 -11.04
N PHE A 36 -47.08 22.69 -11.98
CA PHE A 36 -47.45 22.71 -13.39
C PHE A 36 -47.23 21.32 -13.99
N ALA A 37 -48.32 20.71 -14.36
CA ALA A 37 -48.42 19.52 -15.19
C ALA A 37 -48.36 19.91 -16.67
N ILE A 38 -47.85 18.99 -17.50
CA ILE A 38 -48.26 18.55 -18.85
C ILE A 38 -47.03 17.82 -19.42
N GLY A 39 -47.13 16.60 -19.76
CA GLY A 39 -47.62 15.81 -20.79
C GLY A 39 -46.85 14.49 -20.89
N GLY A 40 -47.55 13.41 -20.87
CA GLY A 40 -47.05 12.04 -20.83
C GLY A 40 -46.43 11.54 -22.12
N CYS A 41 -45.58 10.52 -21.95
CA CYS A 41 -45.51 9.37 -22.85
C CYS A 41 -45.11 8.13 -22.04
N ASP A 42 -46.12 7.32 -21.90
CA ASP A 42 -46.12 6.01 -21.30
C ASP A 42 -45.23 5.03 -22.11
N ARG A 43 -44.21 4.45 -21.51
CA ARG A 43 -43.62 3.17 -21.92
C ARG A 43 -43.29 2.37 -20.67
N THR A 44 -44.27 1.58 -20.27
CA THR A 44 -44.14 0.51 -19.30
C THR A 44 -43.16 -0.56 -19.81
N VAL A 45 -42.08 -0.74 -19.06
CA VAL A 45 -41.20 -1.90 -19.20
C VAL A 45 -41.69 -2.95 -18.19
N PRO A 46 -41.97 -4.20 -18.63
CA PRO A 46 -42.42 -5.24 -17.70
C PRO A 46 -41.23 -5.76 -16.86
N PRO A 47 -41.49 -6.28 -15.64
CA PRO A 47 -40.46 -6.85 -14.78
C PRO A 47 -39.93 -8.17 -15.34
N PRO A 48 -38.65 -8.53 -15.06
CA PRO A 48 -38.09 -9.78 -15.54
C PRO A 48 -38.70 -10.98 -14.79
N THR A 49 -39.06 -11.97 -15.57
CA THR A 49 -39.58 -13.28 -15.13
C THR A 49 -38.48 -14.09 -14.45
N PRO A 50 -38.72 -14.80 -13.34
CA PRO A 50 -37.74 -15.65 -12.71
C PRO A 50 -37.46 -16.90 -13.57
N LEU A 51 -36.18 -17.14 -13.86
CA LEU A 51 -35.69 -18.34 -14.51
C LEU A 51 -35.84 -19.55 -13.57
N GLN A 52 -36.62 -20.51 -14.00
CA GLN A 52 -36.77 -21.81 -13.37
C GLN A 52 -35.48 -22.60 -13.42
N SER A 53 -35.03 -23.09 -12.28
CA SER A 53 -33.97 -24.07 -12.12
C SER A 53 -34.32 -25.39 -12.81
N LYS A 54 -33.62 -25.73 -13.88
CA LYS A 54 -33.62 -27.10 -14.41
C LYS A 54 -32.60 -27.92 -13.60
N GLN A 55 -33.10 -28.89 -12.86
CA GLN A 55 -32.34 -29.99 -12.33
C GLN A 55 -31.75 -30.81 -13.52
N ILE A 56 -30.43 -30.91 -13.56
CA ILE A 56 -29.74 -31.87 -14.44
C ILE A 56 -29.27 -33.00 -13.55
N THR A 57 -29.90 -34.14 -13.77
CA THR A 57 -29.56 -35.46 -13.23
C THR A 57 -28.15 -35.87 -13.63
N SER A 58 -27.39 -36.30 -12.65
CA SER A 58 -26.09 -36.93 -12.80
C SER A 58 -26.16 -38.21 -13.61
N GLN A 59 -25.50 -38.27 -14.78
CA GLN A 59 -25.08 -39.51 -15.38
C GLN A 59 -23.56 -39.59 -15.36
N SER A 60 -23.09 -40.67 -14.74
CA SER A 60 -21.73 -41.10 -14.64
C SER A 60 -21.14 -41.37 -16.04
N ALA A 61 -20.05 -40.68 -16.39
CA ALA A 61 -19.18 -41.09 -17.49
C ALA A 61 -17.79 -41.44 -16.94
N GLN A 62 -17.34 -42.63 -17.30
CA GLN A 62 -16.08 -43.25 -16.95
C GLN A 62 -14.86 -42.46 -17.48
N PRO A 63 -13.69 -42.61 -16.87
CA PRO A 63 -12.47 -41.91 -17.25
C PRO A 63 -11.75 -42.64 -18.39
N SER A 64 -11.53 -41.97 -19.50
CA SER A 64 -10.56 -42.40 -20.49
C SER A 64 -9.69 -41.21 -20.93
N GLU A 65 -8.39 -41.51 -21.05
CA GLU A 65 -7.33 -40.67 -21.65
C GLU A 65 -6.66 -39.58 -20.77
N ARG A 66 -5.96 -40.00 -19.72
CA ARG A 66 -4.78 -39.31 -19.19
C ARG A 66 -3.64 -40.27 -18.92
N SER A 67 -3.21 -41.04 -19.92
CA SER A 67 -2.13 -42.01 -19.74
C SER A 67 -1.05 -41.99 -20.84
N SER A 68 -0.97 -40.98 -21.68
CA SER A 68 0.03 -40.96 -22.77
C SER A 68 1.13 -39.91 -22.67
N LEU A 69 1.06 -38.95 -21.70
CA LEU A 69 2.10 -37.93 -21.54
C LEU A 69 3.12 -38.23 -20.42
N ASN A 70 2.86 -39.22 -19.56
CA ASN A 70 3.78 -39.56 -18.47
C ASN A 70 4.74 -40.73 -18.78
N ARG A 71 4.66 -41.35 -19.97
CA ARG A 71 5.61 -42.40 -20.38
C ARG A 71 6.80 -41.90 -21.19
N ARG A 72 6.78 -40.66 -21.67
CA ARG A 72 7.90 -40.08 -22.39
C ARG A 72 8.94 -39.36 -21.50
N GLY A 73 8.55 -39.01 -20.30
CA GLY A 73 9.46 -38.41 -19.26
C GLY A 73 10.27 -39.45 -18.50
N GLN A 74 9.78 -40.69 -18.36
CA GLN A 74 10.48 -41.75 -17.64
C GLN A 74 11.44 -42.57 -18.53
N GLN A 75 11.29 -42.54 -19.85
CA GLN A 75 12.23 -43.20 -20.78
C GLN A 75 13.52 -42.39 -21.01
N LEU A 76 13.53 -41.09 -20.75
CA LEU A 76 14.74 -40.25 -20.88
C LEU A 76 15.60 -40.24 -19.60
N SER A 77 15.07 -40.66 -18.46
CA SER A 77 15.83 -40.78 -17.20
C SER A 77 16.53 -42.14 -17.04
N ASP A 78 16.00 -43.21 -17.71
CA ASP A 78 16.59 -44.55 -17.60
C ASP A 78 17.70 -44.82 -18.63
N GLU A 79 17.84 -43.97 -19.65
CA GLU A 79 18.91 -44.10 -20.67
C GLU A 79 20.20 -43.35 -20.27
N ALA A 80 20.10 -42.42 -19.31
CA ALA A 80 21.27 -41.74 -18.73
C ALA A 80 21.97 -42.53 -17.59
N ALA A 81 21.31 -43.56 -17.03
CA ALA A 81 21.84 -44.35 -15.91
C ALA A 81 22.56 -45.63 -16.33
N ARG A 82 22.73 -45.93 -17.60
CA ARG A 82 23.36 -47.19 -18.09
C ARG A 82 24.66 -47.00 -18.89
N ARG A 83 25.33 -45.88 -18.75
CA ARG A 83 26.62 -45.63 -19.41
C ARG A 83 27.74 -45.27 -18.45
N ASP A 84 27.85 -46.01 -17.35
CA ASP A 84 29.04 -45.87 -16.53
C ASP A 84 29.37 -47.19 -15.86
N THR A 85 30.03 -48.08 -16.58
CA THR A 85 30.96 -49.10 -16.06
C THR A 85 31.79 -49.61 -17.24
N THR A 86 33.02 -49.18 -17.34
CA THR A 86 34.29 -49.80 -17.70
C THR A 86 35.19 -48.78 -18.41
N ALA A 87 36.15 -48.23 -17.70
CA ALA A 87 37.38 -47.74 -18.25
C ALA A 87 38.50 -47.84 -17.19
N GLU A 88 39.48 -48.59 -17.51
CA GLU A 88 40.71 -48.85 -16.77
C GLU A 88 41.47 -47.59 -16.37
N THR A 89 42.11 -47.69 -15.22
CA THR A 89 43.05 -46.76 -14.65
C THR A 89 44.33 -46.70 -15.48
N ASP A 90 44.71 -45.48 -15.92
CA ASP A 90 46.09 -45.11 -16.25
C ASP A 90 46.44 -43.74 -15.63
N PRO A 91 47.64 -43.53 -15.07
CA PRO A 91 47.91 -42.43 -14.15
C PRO A 91 48.53 -41.22 -14.83
N ALA A 92 48.20 -40.06 -14.31
CA ALA A 92 48.89 -38.79 -14.39
C ALA A 92 48.86 -38.01 -15.70
N THR A 93 47.83 -37.16 -15.82
CA THR A 93 48.02 -35.84 -16.41
C THR A 93 47.12 -34.84 -15.67
N THR A 94 47.73 -33.91 -14.98
CA THR A 94 47.10 -32.78 -14.32
C THR A 94 46.35 -31.96 -15.38
N PRO A 95 45.04 -31.72 -15.24
CA PRO A 95 44.38 -30.76 -16.13
C PRO A 95 44.85 -29.36 -15.75
N THR A 96 45.58 -28.72 -16.64
CA THR A 96 45.83 -27.28 -16.59
C THR A 96 44.49 -26.61 -16.81
N GLU A 97 43.96 -25.99 -15.76
CA GLU A 97 42.80 -25.09 -15.90
C GLU A 97 43.14 -24.00 -16.93
N PRO A 98 42.27 -23.73 -17.91
CA PRO A 98 42.46 -22.60 -18.79
C PRO A 98 42.41 -21.31 -17.95
N PRO A 99 43.25 -20.32 -18.26
CA PRO A 99 43.28 -19.08 -17.50
C PRO A 99 41.90 -18.41 -17.60
N PHE A 100 41.25 -18.27 -16.47
CA PHE A 100 40.02 -17.50 -16.30
C PHE A 100 40.36 -16.00 -16.38
N ASP A 101 40.72 -15.54 -17.57
CA ASP A 101 40.94 -14.13 -17.89
C ASP A 101 39.63 -13.59 -18.51
N SER A 102 38.52 -13.72 -17.78
CA SER A 102 37.29 -13.04 -18.15
C SER A 102 37.37 -11.61 -17.61
N LYS A 103 37.83 -10.69 -18.45
CA LYS A 103 37.53 -9.27 -18.25
C LYS A 103 36.06 -9.13 -17.98
N PRO A 104 35.65 -8.35 -16.95
CA PRO A 104 34.21 -8.15 -16.68
C PRO A 104 33.57 -7.64 -17.96
N GLN A 105 32.61 -8.40 -18.50
CA GLN A 105 31.84 -7.97 -19.66
C GLN A 105 31.03 -6.75 -19.25
N THR A 106 31.32 -5.61 -19.85
CA THR A 106 30.51 -4.41 -19.63
C THR A 106 29.11 -4.67 -20.16
N ILE A 107 28.12 -4.67 -19.26
CA ILE A 107 26.72 -4.79 -19.63
C ILE A 107 26.31 -3.49 -20.29
N HIS A 108 25.62 -3.60 -21.43
CA HIS A 108 25.05 -2.46 -22.15
C HIS A 108 23.54 -2.62 -22.24
N ARG A 109 22.83 -1.50 -22.11
CA ARG A 109 21.42 -1.46 -22.48
C ARG A 109 21.23 -1.52 -24.01
N PRO A 110 20.04 -1.86 -24.51
CA PRO A 110 19.75 -1.75 -25.93
C PRO A 110 20.04 -0.34 -26.47
N ASP A 111 20.54 -0.25 -27.68
CA ASP A 111 20.73 1.02 -28.38
C ASP A 111 19.34 1.65 -28.65
N ASP A 112 19.31 2.96 -28.86
CA ASP A 112 18.06 3.68 -29.12
C ASP A 112 17.45 3.25 -30.46
N GLN A 113 16.28 2.65 -30.41
CA GLN A 113 15.53 2.16 -31.57
C GLN A 113 14.16 2.84 -31.70
N ARG A 114 13.98 4.00 -31.03
CA ARG A 114 12.72 4.73 -31.14
C ARG A 114 12.49 5.19 -32.59
N PRO A 115 11.22 5.11 -33.09
CA PRO A 115 10.88 5.69 -34.37
C PRO A 115 11.19 7.19 -34.38
N GLN A 116 11.80 7.64 -35.49
CA GLN A 116 11.97 9.04 -35.77
C GLN A 116 10.85 9.51 -36.65
N HIS A 117 10.18 10.59 -36.25
CA HIS A 117 9.03 11.13 -36.96
C HIS A 117 9.39 12.50 -37.58
N ASP A 118 8.70 12.86 -38.66
CA ASP A 118 8.76 14.20 -39.23
C ASP A 118 7.87 15.13 -38.40
N ASP A 119 8.49 15.78 -37.40
CA ASP A 119 7.81 16.66 -36.44
C ASP A 119 7.08 17.82 -37.14
N ARG A 120 7.60 18.30 -38.29
CA ARG A 120 6.96 19.36 -39.05
C ARG A 120 5.66 18.89 -39.70
N ARG A 121 5.69 17.74 -40.35
CA ARG A 121 4.50 17.13 -40.95
C ARG A 121 3.45 16.81 -39.89
N LEU A 122 3.87 16.32 -38.72
CA LEU A 122 2.95 16.06 -37.61
C LEU A 122 2.32 17.33 -37.09
N ALA A 123 3.08 18.43 -36.98
CA ALA A 123 2.55 19.73 -36.56
C ALA A 123 1.51 20.29 -37.55
N GLU A 124 1.74 20.12 -38.87
CA GLU A 124 0.81 20.49 -39.93
C GLU A 124 -0.51 19.65 -39.84
N ALA A 125 -0.42 18.42 -39.37
CA ALA A 125 -1.58 17.54 -39.10
C ALA A 125 -2.28 17.83 -37.75
N GLY A 126 -1.72 18.71 -36.91
CA GLY A 126 -2.30 19.08 -35.61
C GLY A 126 -1.70 18.32 -34.41
N ILE A 127 -0.70 17.46 -34.63
CA ILE A 127 0.03 16.77 -33.57
C ILE A 127 1.29 17.56 -33.22
N ARG A 128 1.35 18.08 -32.01
CA ARG A 128 2.47 18.90 -31.51
C ARG A 128 3.47 18.02 -30.77
N VAL A 129 4.73 18.48 -30.76
CA VAL A 129 5.83 17.82 -30.08
C VAL A 129 6.31 18.68 -28.91
N TYR A 130 6.48 18.06 -27.76
CA TYR A 130 7.10 18.65 -26.57
C TYR A 130 8.20 17.72 -26.11
N GLU A 131 9.40 18.27 -25.90
CA GLU A 131 10.58 17.44 -25.63
C GLU A 131 11.33 17.94 -24.40
N SER A 132 11.82 16.98 -23.63
CA SER A 132 12.75 17.16 -22.52
C SER A 132 13.89 16.16 -22.62
N GLU A 133 14.75 16.07 -21.61
CA GLU A 133 15.88 15.14 -21.63
C GLU A 133 15.44 13.65 -21.72
N ARG A 134 14.31 13.30 -21.07
CA ARG A 134 13.85 11.91 -20.94
C ARG A 134 12.58 11.59 -21.73
N LEU A 135 11.87 12.56 -22.22
CA LEU A 135 10.61 12.34 -22.93
C LEU A 135 10.49 13.22 -24.17
N LYS A 136 10.18 12.61 -25.32
CA LYS A 136 9.65 13.25 -26.50
C LYS A 136 8.16 12.92 -26.60
N LEU A 137 7.30 13.90 -26.32
CA LEU A 137 5.85 13.76 -26.23
C LEU A 137 5.16 14.26 -27.50
N TYR A 138 4.41 13.38 -28.15
CA TYR A 138 3.54 13.67 -29.30
C TYR A 138 2.09 13.76 -28.83
N THR A 139 1.40 14.88 -29.11
CA THR A 139 0.03 15.08 -28.62
C THR A 139 -0.77 16.09 -29.42
N ASP A 140 -2.08 15.87 -29.48
CA ASP A 140 -3.09 16.78 -30.01
C ASP A 140 -3.84 17.55 -28.90
N MET A 141 -3.31 17.53 -27.68
CA MET A 141 -3.85 18.26 -26.53
C MET A 141 -3.62 19.76 -26.59
N ASP A 142 -4.25 20.44 -25.61
CA ASP A 142 -3.96 21.83 -25.30
C ASP A 142 -2.47 22.05 -24.97
N ALA A 143 -1.91 23.14 -25.53
CA ALA A 143 -0.47 23.39 -25.46
C ALA A 143 0.04 23.70 -24.05
N GLU A 144 -0.78 24.32 -23.19
CA GLU A 144 -0.38 24.68 -21.83
C GLU A 144 -0.24 23.41 -20.98
N ALA A 145 -1.27 22.55 -20.98
CA ALA A 145 -1.25 21.29 -20.26
C ALA A 145 -0.16 20.33 -20.77
N ALA A 146 0.03 20.25 -22.10
CA ALA A 146 1.02 19.35 -22.71
C ALA A 146 2.47 19.74 -22.37
N ARG A 147 2.78 21.05 -22.34
CA ARG A 147 4.14 21.54 -22.08
C ARG A 147 4.66 21.19 -20.70
N ALA A 148 3.78 21.03 -19.72
CA ALA A 148 4.14 20.71 -18.35
C ALA A 148 4.51 19.22 -18.14
N LEU A 149 4.21 18.32 -19.10
CA LEU A 149 4.34 16.88 -18.92
C LEU A 149 5.78 16.35 -19.08
N PRO A 150 6.59 16.74 -20.10
CA PRO A 150 7.93 16.19 -20.24
C PRO A 150 8.87 16.46 -19.05
N PRO A 151 8.90 17.66 -18.44
CA PRO A 151 9.72 17.91 -17.26
C PRO A 151 9.37 17.03 -16.04
N LEU A 152 8.12 16.57 -15.96
CA LEU A 152 7.69 15.65 -14.92
C LEU A 152 8.38 14.27 -15.06
N ILE A 153 8.64 13.83 -16.30
CA ILE A 153 9.35 12.59 -16.55
C ILE A 153 10.85 12.74 -16.25
N ASP A 154 11.45 13.89 -16.51
CA ASP A 154 12.82 14.16 -16.08
C ASP A 154 12.96 14.10 -14.55
N ALA A 155 11.97 14.65 -13.83
CA ALA A 155 11.96 14.61 -12.38
C ALA A 155 11.80 13.18 -11.81
N VAL A 156 10.87 12.38 -12.35
CA VAL A 156 10.67 11.00 -11.87
C VAL A 156 11.83 10.07 -12.28
N TYR A 157 12.52 10.36 -13.38
CA TYR A 157 13.69 9.60 -13.79
C TYR A 157 14.75 9.55 -12.69
N LEU A 158 15.00 10.66 -12.00
CA LEU A 158 15.92 10.72 -10.87
C LEU A 158 15.47 9.79 -9.72
N ALA A 159 14.17 9.75 -9.46
CA ALA A 159 13.62 8.87 -8.44
C ALA A 159 13.69 7.38 -8.85
N TRP A 160 13.59 7.06 -10.14
CA TRP A 160 13.81 5.69 -10.62
C TRP A 160 15.28 5.26 -10.48
N VAL A 161 16.22 6.12 -10.85
CA VAL A 161 17.65 5.85 -10.70
C VAL A 161 18.02 5.62 -9.23
N GLU A 162 17.51 6.46 -8.33
CA GLU A 162 17.71 6.27 -6.88
C GLU A 162 17.19 4.90 -6.39
N TYR A 163 16.07 4.42 -6.94
CA TYR A 163 15.39 3.23 -6.45
C TYR A 163 15.82 1.93 -7.14
N PHE A 164 15.92 1.95 -8.46
CA PHE A 164 16.21 0.77 -9.30
C PHE A 164 17.69 0.70 -9.72
N GLY A 165 18.43 1.78 -9.56
CA GLY A 165 19.78 1.93 -10.11
C GLY A 165 19.79 2.54 -11.50
N GLU A 166 20.97 2.97 -11.95
CA GLU A 166 21.17 3.52 -13.29
C GLU A 166 21.05 2.44 -14.37
N LEU A 167 20.43 2.80 -15.49
CA LEU A 167 20.49 1.96 -16.68
C LEU A 167 21.91 1.91 -17.21
N PRO A 168 22.43 0.74 -17.62
CA PRO A 168 23.75 0.64 -18.25
C PRO A 168 23.85 1.57 -19.48
N PRO A 169 25.06 2.02 -19.85
CA PRO A 169 25.24 2.84 -21.04
C PRO A 169 24.85 2.09 -22.31
N ALA A 170 24.33 2.79 -23.31
CA ALA A 170 24.15 2.23 -24.65
C ALA A 170 25.49 2.10 -25.36
N ARG A 171 25.62 1.18 -26.31
CA ARG A 171 26.86 1.03 -27.10
C ARG A 171 27.11 2.21 -28.02
N ASP A 172 26.03 2.80 -28.56
CA ASP A 172 26.08 3.99 -29.41
C ASP A 172 26.26 5.30 -28.64
N GLY A 173 26.29 5.23 -27.28
CA GLY A 173 26.45 6.41 -26.41
C GLY A 173 25.18 7.26 -26.30
N SER A 174 24.04 6.85 -26.84
CA SER A 174 22.78 7.58 -26.74
C SER A 174 22.32 7.69 -25.28
N ALA A 175 21.67 8.80 -24.91
CA ALA A 175 20.98 8.91 -23.63
C ALA A 175 19.67 8.13 -23.66
N PHE A 176 19.20 7.69 -22.48
CA PHE A 176 17.87 7.08 -22.38
C PHE A 176 16.80 8.17 -22.51
N GLN A 177 15.97 8.05 -23.52
CA GLN A 177 14.81 8.89 -23.75
C GLN A 177 13.64 8.03 -24.25
N MET A 178 12.40 8.45 -23.98
CA MET A 178 11.19 7.75 -24.39
C MET A 178 10.40 8.56 -25.42
N ASN A 179 9.65 7.89 -26.30
CA ASN A 179 8.57 8.51 -27.04
C ASN A 179 7.24 8.25 -26.31
N GLY A 180 6.52 9.30 -25.99
CA GLY A 180 5.17 9.25 -25.44
C GLY A 180 4.14 9.76 -26.46
N TYR A 181 3.03 9.05 -26.60
CA TYR A 181 1.93 9.42 -27.47
C TYR A 181 0.68 9.62 -26.62
N LEU A 182 0.33 10.87 -26.35
CA LEU A 182 -0.87 11.25 -25.58
C LEU A 182 -1.98 11.65 -26.54
N ILE A 183 -2.97 10.79 -26.65
CA ILE A 183 -3.94 10.73 -27.74
C ILE A 183 -5.31 11.23 -27.28
N ARG A 184 -5.82 12.27 -27.89
CA ARG A 184 -7.21 12.72 -27.76
C ARG A 184 -8.04 12.23 -28.94
N ASP A 185 -7.53 12.41 -30.17
CA ASP A 185 -8.13 11.86 -31.39
C ASP A 185 -7.32 10.68 -31.91
N GLU A 186 -7.83 9.47 -31.68
CA GLU A 186 -7.16 8.24 -32.11
C GLU A 186 -7.09 8.11 -33.63
N ALA A 187 -8.09 8.60 -34.37
CA ALA A 187 -8.10 8.51 -35.83
C ALA A 187 -6.95 9.34 -36.43
N LEU A 188 -6.71 10.53 -35.90
CA LEU A 188 -5.60 11.40 -36.28
C LEU A 188 -4.25 10.69 -36.08
N PHE A 189 -4.04 10.06 -34.92
CA PHE A 189 -2.77 9.36 -34.62
C PHE A 189 -2.57 8.10 -35.49
N ARG A 190 -3.65 7.38 -35.83
CA ARG A 190 -3.58 6.23 -36.76
C ARG A 190 -3.27 6.68 -38.18
N GLU A 191 -3.90 7.75 -38.66
CA GLU A 191 -3.63 8.31 -40.00
C GLU A 191 -2.19 8.84 -40.09
N ALA A 192 -1.68 9.42 -39.02
CA ALA A 192 -0.28 9.87 -38.92
C ALA A 192 0.73 8.70 -38.80
N GLY A 193 0.28 7.45 -38.63
CA GLY A 193 1.14 6.28 -38.48
C GLY A 193 1.82 6.17 -37.11
N LEU A 194 1.30 6.86 -36.07
CA LEU A 194 1.88 6.90 -34.73
C LEU A 194 1.34 5.78 -33.80
N VAL A 195 0.29 5.08 -34.20
CA VAL A 195 -0.24 3.91 -33.50
C VAL A 195 0.03 2.68 -34.36
N PRO A 196 0.97 1.81 -33.96
CA PRO A 196 1.28 0.58 -34.71
C PRO A 196 0.05 -0.33 -34.86
N GLU A 197 -0.11 -0.97 -36.03
CA GLU A 197 -1.23 -1.88 -36.28
C GLU A 197 -1.22 -3.10 -35.35
N ASP A 198 -0.04 -3.57 -34.96
CA ASP A 198 0.20 -4.70 -34.07
C ASP A 198 0.12 -4.33 -32.56
N LEU A 199 -0.13 -3.05 -32.23
CA LEU A 199 -0.26 -2.65 -30.85
C LEU A 199 -1.58 -3.20 -30.28
N PRO A 200 -1.54 -4.00 -29.19
CA PRO A 200 -2.75 -4.51 -28.58
C PRO A 200 -3.68 -3.37 -28.13
N LEU A 201 -4.98 -3.59 -28.21
CA LEU A 201 -5.97 -2.63 -27.71
C LEU A 201 -5.73 -2.31 -26.24
N PHE A 202 -5.88 -1.05 -25.87
CA PHE A 202 -5.76 -0.56 -24.51
C PHE A 202 -6.89 0.46 -24.22
N GLU A 203 -7.30 0.51 -22.96
CA GLU A 203 -8.33 1.44 -22.50
C GLU A 203 -7.72 2.78 -22.09
N HIS A 204 -6.66 2.74 -21.27
CA HIS A 204 -6.02 3.92 -20.71
C HIS A 204 -4.62 4.16 -21.28
N GLY A 205 -3.71 3.23 -21.08
CA GLY A 205 -2.33 3.32 -21.52
C GLY A 205 -1.73 1.97 -21.89
N ARG A 206 -0.61 2.02 -22.58
CA ARG A 206 0.19 0.85 -22.98
C ARG A 206 1.62 1.25 -23.27
N HIS A 207 2.58 0.48 -22.79
CA HIS A 207 3.99 0.65 -23.13
C HIS A 207 4.54 -0.47 -24.01
N ARG A 208 5.62 -0.20 -24.73
CA ARG A 208 6.42 -1.14 -25.49
C ARG A 208 7.86 -0.65 -25.57
N ARG A 209 8.78 -1.29 -24.87
CA ARG A 209 10.18 -0.84 -24.75
C ARG A 209 10.26 0.58 -24.18
N ASN A 210 10.83 1.54 -24.92
CA ASN A 210 10.91 2.96 -24.55
C ASN A 210 9.88 3.83 -25.30
N GLU A 211 8.74 3.27 -25.62
CA GLU A 211 7.58 3.96 -26.16
C GLU A 211 6.33 3.65 -25.33
N PHE A 212 5.44 4.63 -25.19
CA PHE A 212 4.14 4.40 -24.58
C PHE A 212 3.05 5.22 -25.26
N TRP A 213 1.85 4.65 -25.28
CA TRP A 213 0.63 5.26 -25.79
C TRP A 213 -0.35 5.38 -24.65
N MET A 214 -0.98 6.54 -24.50
CA MET A 214 -2.02 6.75 -23.51
C MET A 214 -3.12 7.64 -24.08
N ARG A 215 -4.36 7.38 -23.63
CA ARG A 215 -5.50 8.22 -23.98
C ARG A 215 -5.56 9.41 -23.04
N GLU A 216 -6.05 10.53 -23.57
CA GLU A 216 -6.33 11.73 -22.77
C GLU A 216 -7.28 11.40 -21.61
N GLN A 217 -7.02 11.97 -20.45
CA GLN A 217 -7.76 11.72 -19.22
C GLN A 217 -8.54 12.96 -18.78
N LYS A 218 -9.72 12.74 -18.20
CA LYS A 218 -10.61 13.80 -17.73
C LYS A 218 -9.98 14.69 -16.64
N TYR A 219 -9.18 14.08 -15.76
CA TYR A 219 -8.59 14.74 -14.60
C TYR A 219 -7.10 14.95 -14.81
N ASP A 220 -6.62 16.17 -14.55
CA ASP A 220 -5.20 16.52 -14.71
C ASP A 220 -4.27 15.66 -13.85
N TYR A 221 -4.71 15.36 -12.61
CA TYR A 221 -3.95 14.46 -11.75
C TYR A 221 -3.81 13.07 -12.40
N PHE A 222 -4.91 12.48 -12.87
CA PHE A 222 -4.87 11.13 -13.42
C PHE A 222 -4.15 11.07 -14.77
N ARG A 223 -4.16 12.14 -15.55
CA ARG A 223 -3.31 12.27 -16.76
C ARG A 223 -1.82 12.19 -16.41
N ARG A 224 -1.36 12.98 -15.44
CA ARG A 224 0.03 12.93 -14.97
C ARG A 224 0.37 11.56 -14.35
N HIS A 225 -0.54 11.02 -13.56
CA HIS A 225 -0.40 9.69 -12.96
C HIS A 225 -0.19 8.63 -14.04
N LEU A 226 -1.06 8.57 -15.04
CA LEU A 226 -0.96 7.59 -16.14
C LEU A 226 0.32 7.78 -16.98
N LEU A 227 0.71 9.03 -17.23
CA LEU A 227 1.98 9.34 -17.90
C LEU A 227 3.18 8.75 -17.15
N ILE A 228 3.26 8.97 -15.84
CA ILE A 228 4.33 8.44 -15.00
C ILE A 228 4.27 6.92 -14.93
N HIS A 229 3.07 6.34 -14.84
CA HIS A 229 2.84 4.90 -14.80
C HIS A 229 3.42 4.21 -16.05
N GLU A 230 3.04 4.65 -17.25
CA GLU A 230 3.53 4.07 -18.52
C GLU A 230 5.03 4.30 -18.71
N ALA A 231 5.52 5.48 -18.34
CA ALA A 231 6.94 5.79 -18.39
C ALA A 231 7.75 4.95 -17.39
N THR A 232 7.19 4.64 -16.20
CA THR A 232 7.84 3.74 -15.22
C THR A 232 7.99 2.33 -15.79
N HIS A 233 6.99 1.83 -16.52
CA HIS A 233 7.13 0.56 -17.24
C HIS A 233 8.25 0.60 -18.28
N CYS A 234 8.34 1.67 -19.08
CA CYS A 234 9.42 1.85 -20.05
C CYS A 234 10.80 1.78 -19.38
N PHE A 235 10.97 2.39 -18.21
CA PHE A 235 12.23 2.33 -17.46
C PHE A 235 12.51 0.95 -16.89
N MET A 236 11.58 0.37 -16.13
CA MET A 236 11.78 -0.91 -15.42
C MET A 236 11.98 -2.09 -16.38
N THR A 237 11.33 -2.08 -17.55
CA THR A 237 11.34 -3.20 -18.48
C THR A 237 12.25 -2.98 -19.70
N TYR A 238 13.01 -1.88 -19.72
CA TYR A 238 13.89 -1.58 -20.87
C TYR A 238 15.03 -2.58 -21.04
N MET A 239 15.63 -3.00 -19.94
CA MET A 239 16.60 -4.08 -19.95
C MET A 239 15.89 -5.43 -20.20
N PRO A 240 16.46 -6.32 -21.04
CA PRO A 240 15.90 -7.63 -21.27
C PRO A 240 16.00 -8.52 -20.02
N GLY A 241 15.13 -9.53 -19.95
CA GLY A 241 15.21 -10.55 -18.91
C GLY A 241 14.51 -10.16 -17.60
N VAL A 242 13.45 -9.37 -17.67
CA VAL A 242 12.62 -9.03 -16.50
C VAL A 242 12.22 -10.28 -15.74
N ALA A 243 12.64 -10.39 -14.48
CA ALA A 243 12.35 -11.50 -13.58
C ALA A 243 11.25 -11.13 -12.55
N ALA A 244 11.07 -9.84 -12.27
CA ALA A 244 10.06 -9.38 -11.33
C ALA A 244 8.64 -9.76 -11.80
N PRO A 245 7.76 -10.24 -10.88
CA PRO A 245 6.40 -10.64 -11.20
C PRO A 245 5.49 -9.44 -11.51
N VAL A 246 4.37 -9.71 -12.18
CA VAL A 246 3.45 -8.66 -12.65
C VAL A 246 2.92 -7.78 -11.53
N TRP A 247 2.61 -8.33 -10.34
CA TRP A 247 2.14 -7.52 -9.21
C TRP A 247 3.15 -6.45 -8.79
N TYR A 248 4.46 -6.77 -8.87
CA TYR A 248 5.51 -5.81 -8.55
C TYR A 248 5.68 -4.77 -9.65
N ILE A 249 5.70 -5.20 -10.92
CA ILE A 249 5.84 -4.31 -12.07
C ILE A 249 4.70 -3.30 -12.11
N GLU A 250 3.45 -3.75 -12.00
CA GLU A 250 2.27 -2.87 -12.00
C GLU A 250 2.16 -2.06 -10.69
N GLY A 251 2.43 -2.72 -9.55
CA GLY A 251 2.38 -2.06 -8.25
C GLY A 251 3.40 -0.95 -8.11
N MET A 252 4.62 -1.12 -8.62
CA MET A 252 5.65 -0.09 -8.62
C MET A 252 5.35 1.03 -9.61
N ALA A 253 4.80 0.73 -10.79
CA ALA A 253 4.35 1.75 -11.74
C ALA A 253 3.25 2.63 -11.11
N GLU A 254 2.24 2.04 -10.49
CA GLU A 254 1.22 2.75 -9.71
C GLU A 254 1.81 3.55 -8.54
N TYR A 255 2.78 2.97 -7.83
CA TYR A 255 3.40 3.59 -6.66
C TYR A 255 4.24 4.81 -7.00
N PHE A 256 5.09 4.74 -8.04
CA PHE A 256 5.84 5.90 -8.53
C PHE A 256 4.92 6.98 -9.09
N ALA A 257 3.80 6.57 -9.70
CA ALA A 257 2.82 7.48 -10.25
C ALA A 257 1.99 8.23 -9.19
N THR A 258 1.97 7.78 -7.92
CA THR A 258 1.39 8.59 -6.84
C THR A 258 2.33 9.73 -6.48
N HIS A 259 1.97 10.94 -6.91
CA HIS A 259 2.82 12.13 -6.79
C HIS A 259 2.05 13.32 -6.23
N ARG A 260 2.80 14.28 -5.68
CA ARG A 260 2.30 15.59 -5.27
C ARG A 260 3.22 16.67 -5.82
N ILE A 261 2.64 17.71 -6.38
CA ILE A 261 3.34 18.91 -6.83
C ILE A 261 3.10 19.99 -5.79
N GLU A 262 4.18 20.52 -5.21
CA GLU A 262 4.11 21.58 -4.22
C GLU A 262 3.96 22.95 -4.90
N SER A 263 3.62 23.98 -4.12
CA SER A 263 3.42 25.35 -4.63
C SER A 263 4.69 25.99 -5.21
N ASP A 264 5.86 25.51 -4.86
CA ASP A 264 7.15 25.92 -5.42
C ASP A 264 7.54 25.16 -6.70
N GLY A 265 6.69 24.23 -7.16
CA GLY A 265 6.90 23.39 -8.33
C GLY A 265 7.70 22.11 -8.07
N SER A 266 8.18 21.88 -6.85
CA SER A 266 8.83 20.62 -6.52
C SER A 266 7.85 19.44 -6.58
N VAL A 267 8.32 18.26 -6.99
CA VAL A 267 7.50 17.07 -7.16
C VAL A 267 7.98 15.98 -6.23
N HIS A 268 7.05 15.43 -5.46
CA HIS A 268 7.29 14.26 -4.61
C HIS A 268 6.56 13.05 -5.17
N PHE A 269 7.30 11.96 -5.35
CA PHE A 269 6.78 10.68 -5.84
C PHE A 269 6.62 9.68 -4.71
N ARG A 270 5.89 8.60 -4.95
CA ARG A 270 5.66 7.53 -3.96
C ARG A 270 5.00 8.05 -2.68
N VAL A 271 4.10 9.00 -2.82
CA VAL A 271 3.42 9.62 -1.68
C VAL A 271 2.17 8.83 -1.28
N MET A 272 1.85 8.83 0.02
CA MET A 272 0.53 8.41 0.47
C MET A 272 -0.48 9.51 0.12
N PRO A 273 -1.53 9.21 -0.68
CA PRO A 273 -2.58 10.17 -0.99
C PRO A 273 -3.25 10.72 0.26
N THR A 274 -3.44 12.04 0.30
CA THR A 274 -3.96 12.76 1.49
C THR A 274 -5.42 13.12 1.39
N SER A 275 -5.95 13.30 0.18
CA SER A 275 -7.37 13.59 -0.08
C SER A 275 -7.82 13.00 -1.42
N PRO A 276 -9.11 12.67 -1.60
CA PRO A 276 -9.63 12.25 -2.89
C PRO A 276 -9.59 13.37 -3.94
N GLU A 277 -9.70 14.63 -3.53
CA GLU A 277 -9.73 15.81 -4.38
C GLU A 277 -8.38 16.04 -5.06
N ASP A 278 -7.28 15.97 -4.29
CA ASP A 278 -5.92 16.16 -4.81
C ASP A 278 -5.48 15.02 -5.74
N PHE A 279 -6.12 13.83 -5.61
CA PHE A 279 -5.85 12.63 -6.37
C PHE A 279 -7.04 12.24 -7.26
N ALA A 280 -7.65 13.23 -7.89
CA ALA A 280 -8.87 13.06 -8.68
C ALA A 280 -8.70 12.04 -9.83
N GLY A 281 -9.63 11.09 -9.92
CA GLY A 281 -9.65 10.03 -10.94
C GLY A 281 -8.84 8.79 -10.58
N TRP A 282 -8.00 8.83 -9.55
CA TRP A 282 -7.11 7.71 -9.20
C TRP A 282 -7.82 6.57 -8.44
N GLY A 283 -8.55 6.84 -7.38
CA GLY A 283 -9.51 5.95 -6.71
C GLY A 283 -9.00 4.67 -6.05
N ARG A 284 -7.68 4.38 -5.95
CA ARG A 284 -7.16 3.07 -5.47
C ARG A 284 -7.50 2.77 -4.01
N ILE A 285 -7.43 3.78 -3.13
CA ILE A 285 -7.84 3.63 -1.72
C ILE A 285 -9.32 3.26 -1.63
N THR A 286 -10.17 3.91 -2.43
CA THR A 286 -11.60 3.59 -2.48
C THR A 286 -11.85 2.17 -2.95
N ALA A 287 -11.16 1.72 -4.01
CA ALA A 287 -11.27 0.36 -4.53
C ALA A 287 -10.90 -0.72 -3.48
N ILE A 288 -9.82 -0.51 -2.71
CA ILE A 288 -9.43 -1.42 -1.62
C ILE A 288 -10.51 -1.46 -0.52
N ARG A 289 -11.01 -0.30 -0.10
CA ARG A 289 -12.06 -0.20 0.92
C ARG A 289 -13.37 -0.87 0.48
N ASP A 290 -13.77 -0.65 -0.76
CA ASP A 290 -14.97 -1.26 -1.34
C ASP A 290 -14.80 -2.78 -1.46
N GLY A 291 -13.62 -3.27 -1.82
CA GLY A 291 -13.27 -4.68 -1.80
C GLY A 291 -13.48 -5.32 -0.43
N PHE A 292 -13.02 -4.67 0.64
CA PHE A 292 -13.29 -5.15 2.01
C PHE A 292 -14.77 -5.10 2.38
N ALA A 293 -15.48 -4.03 2.04
CA ALA A 293 -16.91 -3.92 2.29
C ALA A 293 -17.70 -5.02 1.58
N ALA A 294 -17.24 -5.43 0.38
CA ALA A 294 -17.80 -6.53 -0.40
C ALA A 294 -17.32 -7.92 0.05
N LYS A 295 -16.49 -8.03 1.10
CA LYS A 295 -15.83 -9.26 1.58
C LYS A 295 -14.90 -9.90 0.53
N GLN A 296 -14.26 -9.06 -0.27
CA GLN A 296 -13.30 -9.41 -1.33
C GLN A 296 -11.90 -8.85 -1.00
N GLY A 297 -11.56 -8.76 0.29
CA GLY A 297 -10.22 -8.38 0.73
C GLY A 297 -9.19 -9.39 0.22
N GLN A 298 -8.02 -8.88 -0.21
CA GLN A 298 -6.94 -9.68 -0.76
C GLN A 298 -5.84 -9.90 0.28
N THR A 299 -5.36 -11.12 0.41
CA THR A 299 -4.14 -11.44 1.17
C THR A 299 -2.91 -11.12 0.33
N ILE A 300 -1.75 -11.04 0.97
CA ILE A 300 -0.47 -10.90 0.25
C ILE A 300 -0.31 -12.03 -0.79
N ARG A 301 -0.68 -13.25 -0.41
CA ARG A 301 -0.62 -14.40 -1.30
C ARG A 301 -1.53 -14.24 -2.52
N ASP A 302 -2.78 -13.82 -2.34
CA ASP A 302 -3.69 -13.58 -3.46
C ASP A 302 -3.09 -12.59 -4.46
N ILE A 303 -2.49 -11.50 -3.96
CA ILE A 303 -1.86 -10.47 -4.80
C ILE A 303 -0.64 -11.01 -5.55
N THR A 304 0.22 -11.77 -4.85
CA THR A 304 1.46 -12.29 -5.44
C THR A 304 1.24 -13.44 -6.41
N ASP A 305 0.11 -14.14 -6.32
CA ASP A 305 -0.28 -15.23 -7.22
C ASP A 305 -0.95 -14.73 -8.52
N TRP A 306 -1.25 -13.43 -8.66
CA TRP A 306 -1.85 -12.88 -9.86
C TRP A 306 -0.95 -13.02 -11.09
N ASN A 307 -1.61 -13.27 -12.24
CA ASN A 307 -0.98 -13.35 -13.55
C ASN A 307 -1.38 -12.15 -14.43
N PRO A 308 -0.73 -11.91 -15.58
CA PRO A 308 -1.01 -10.73 -16.42
C PRO A 308 -2.47 -10.58 -16.88
N ARG A 309 -3.28 -11.66 -16.93
CA ARG A 309 -4.69 -11.58 -17.32
C ARG A 309 -5.58 -10.98 -16.23
N ASP A 310 -5.16 -11.08 -14.97
CA ASP A 310 -5.90 -10.51 -13.87
C ASP A 310 -5.91 -8.98 -13.96
N PHE A 311 -4.84 -8.38 -14.50
CA PHE A 311 -4.69 -6.95 -14.75
C PHE A 311 -5.50 -6.39 -15.95
N LEU A 312 -6.40 -7.18 -16.51
CA LEU A 312 -7.46 -6.67 -17.39
C LEU A 312 -8.60 -6.00 -16.61
N LYS A 313 -8.53 -5.99 -15.28
CA LYS A 313 -9.47 -5.36 -14.36
C LYS A 313 -8.75 -4.30 -13.53
N PRO A 314 -9.45 -3.28 -13.00
CA PRO A 314 -8.83 -2.20 -12.23
C PRO A 314 -8.42 -2.61 -10.80
N GLU A 315 -9.05 -3.63 -10.20
CA GLU A 315 -8.82 -4.02 -8.81
C GLU A 315 -7.37 -4.47 -8.53
N PRO A 316 -6.73 -5.33 -9.38
CA PRO A 316 -5.35 -5.75 -9.16
C PRO A 316 -4.34 -4.59 -9.08
N TYR A 317 -4.55 -3.52 -9.85
CA TYR A 317 -3.71 -2.32 -9.76
C TYR A 317 -3.78 -1.66 -8.38
N ALA A 318 -4.99 -1.56 -7.81
CA ALA A 318 -5.19 -0.97 -6.50
C ALA A 318 -4.50 -1.78 -5.40
N TRP A 319 -4.67 -3.10 -5.41
CA TRP A 319 -4.08 -3.98 -4.41
C TRP A 319 -2.57 -4.10 -4.55
N SER A 320 -2.03 -4.14 -5.77
CA SER A 320 -0.59 -4.14 -6.03
C SER A 320 0.06 -2.83 -5.59
N TRP A 321 -0.59 -1.67 -5.89
CA TRP A 321 -0.20 -0.39 -5.33
C TRP A 321 -0.19 -0.42 -3.80
N GLY A 322 -1.27 -0.92 -3.18
CA GLY A 322 -1.41 -1.00 -1.73
C GLY A 322 -0.30 -1.81 -1.08
N LEU A 323 0.08 -2.95 -1.68
CA LEU A 323 1.17 -3.80 -1.19
C LEU A 323 2.53 -3.12 -1.32
N CYS A 324 2.83 -2.49 -2.46
CA CYS A 324 4.07 -1.74 -2.65
C CYS A 324 4.17 -0.54 -1.70
N GLN A 325 3.08 0.24 -1.56
CA GLN A 325 2.98 1.35 -0.61
C GLN A 325 3.19 0.89 0.83
N PHE A 326 2.58 -0.21 1.23
CA PHE A 326 2.72 -0.77 2.57
C PHE A 326 4.16 -1.21 2.85
N LEU A 327 4.74 -2.03 1.97
CA LEU A 327 6.09 -2.57 2.17
C LEU A 327 7.17 -1.47 2.16
N ASP A 328 7.06 -0.48 1.26
CA ASP A 328 8.05 0.61 1.17
C ASP A 328 7.91 1.66 2.29
N ALA A 329 6.70 1.91 2.77
CA ALA A 329 6.46 2.88 3.84
C ALA A 329 6.73 2.29 5.24
N HIS A 330 6.63 0.98 5.41
CA HIS A 330 6.71 0.32 6.70
C HIS A 330 8.16 0.23 7.20
N PRO A 331 8.50 0.68 8.42
CA PRO A 331 9.89 0.76 8.90
C PRO A 331 10.60 -0.60 8.97
N ARG A 332 9.87 -1.71 9.23
CA ARG A 332 10.42 -3.07 9.33
C ARG A 332 10.75 -3.70 7.98
N TYR A 333 9.92 -3.44 6.93
CA TYR A 333 10.01 -4.14 5.65
C TYR A 333 10.72 -3.33 4.57
N ARG A 334 10.79 -2.01 4.74
CA ARG A 334 11.30 -1.03 3.75
C ARG A 334 12.64 -1.40 3.16
N GLU A 335 13.62 -1.69 3.99
CA GLU A 335 14.99 -1.92 3.53
C GLU A 335 15.07 -3.13 2.60
N ARG A 336 14.44 -4.24 2.98
CA ARG A 336 14.40 -5.44 2.16
C ARG A 336 13.57 -5.26 0.90
N PHE A 337 12.44 -4.57 1.00
CA PHE A 337 11.60 -4.32 -0.16
C PHE A 337 12.32 -3.44 -1.20
N ARG A 338 13.05 -2.42 -0.76
CA ARG A 338 13.83 -1.55 -1.65
C ARG A 338 14.97 -2.28 -2.35
N LYS A 339 15.57 -3.28 -1.71
CA LYS A 339 16.58 -4.13 -2.34
C LYS A 339 16.04 -4.81 -3.62
N LEU A 340 14.75 -5.12 -3.68
CA LEU A 340 14.13 -5.72 -4.86
C LEU A 340 14.23 -4.82 -6.10
N GLY A 341 14.30 -3.51 -5.92
CA GLY A 341 14.44 -2.56 -7.03
C GLY A 341 15.65 -2.84 -7.93
N SER A 342 16.79 -3.18 -7.35
CA SER A 342 18.01 -3.53 -8.10
C SER A 342 17.97 -4.94 -8.72
N LEU A 343 16.95 -5.74 -8.43
CA LEU A 343 16.85 -7.14 -8.86
C LEU A 343 15.75 -7.38 -9.91
N VAL A 344 15.18 -6.33 -10.49
CA VAL A 344 14.06 -6.44 -11.45
C VAL A 344 14.38 -7.38 -12.62
N GLN A 345 15.65 -7.42 -13.08
CA GLN A 345 16.12 -8.33 -14.13
C GLN A 345 16.83 -9.58 -13.59
N ASP A 346 16.97 -9.73 -12.28
CA ASP A 346 17.70 -10.84 -11.66
C ASP A 346 16.74 -11.91 -11.14
N ARG A 347 17.04 -13.18 -11.41
CA ARG A 347 16.28 -14.32 -10.87
C ARG A 347 16.30 -14.38 -9.34
N ALA A 348 17.30 -13.76 -8.70
CA ALA A 348 17.35 -13.61 -7.24
C ALA A 348 16.16 -12.82 -6.69
N PHE A 349 15.43 -12.04 -7.51
CA PHE A 349 14.20 -11.37 -7.11
C PHE A 349 13.22 -12.30 -6.38
N HIS A 350 12.96 -13.47 -6.95
CA HIS A 350 12.00 -14.42 -6.39
C HIS A 350 12.45 -14.99 -5.02
N SER A 351 13.75 -15.30 -4.87
CA SER A 351 14.26 -15.78 -3.59
C SER A 351 14.23 -14.69 -2.53
N GLU A 352 14.59 -13.45 -2.85
CA GLU A 352 14.55 -12.33 -1.90
C GLU A 352 13.11 -12.02 -1.44
N VAL A 353 12.13 -12.07 -2.35
CA VAL A 353 10.70 -11.93 -1.98
C VAL A 353 10.24 -13.07 -1.08
N ALA A 354 10.59 -14.33 -1.43
CA ALA A 354 10.22 -15.48 -0.63
C ALA A 354 10.87 -15.44 0.77
N ASP A 355 12.10 -14.96 0.87
CA ASP A 355 12.81 -14.80 2.14
C ASP A 355 12.19 -13.69 3.00
N LEU A 356 11.85 -12.54 2.38
CA LEU A 356 11.13 -11.46 3.06
C LEU A 356 9.81 -11.96 3.66
N PHE A 357 9.00 -12.66 2.86
CA PHE A 357 7.68 -13.11 3.30
C PHE A 357 7.75 -14.23 4.34
N ARG A 358 8.73 -15.14 4.25
CA ARG A 358 8.91 -16.23 5.21
C ARG A 358 9.43 -15.74 6.56
N GLU A 359 10.39 -14.81 6.56
CA GLU A 359 10.99 -14.31 7.81
C GLU A 359 9.99 -13.57 8.68
N PHE A 360 9.03 -12.87 8.07
CA PHE A 360 8.05 -12.06 8.77
C PHE A 360 6.61 -12.53 8.54
N GLU A 361 6.39 -13.80 8.17
CA GLU A 361 5.09 -14.27 7.68
C GLU A 361 3.92 -13.89 8.60
N HIS A 362 4.07 -14.11 9.89
CA HIS A 362 3.00 -13.85 10.86
C HIS A 362 2.75 -12.35 11.06
N GLU A 363 3.80 -11.60 11.35
CA GLU A 363 3.75 -10.16 11.58
C GLU A 363 3.30 -9.43 10.32
N LEU A 364 3.89 -9.80 9.18
CA LEU A 364 3.60 -9.21 7.88
C LEU A 364 2.12 -9.38 7.48
N ASN A 365 1.57 -10.59 7.63
CA ASN A 365 0.16 -10.83 7.32
C ASN A 365 -0.76 -10.11 8.29
N THR A 366 -0.40 -10.04 9.58
CA THR A 366 -1.15 -9.29 10.59
C THR A 366 -1.19 -7.80 10.27
N GLU A 367 -0.04 -7.20 9.96
CA GLU A 367 0.06 -5.77 9.64
C GLU A 367 -0.55 -5.44 8.28
N TRP A 368 -0.43 -6.33 7.30
CA TRP A 368 -1.11 -6.17 6.01
C TRP A 368 -2.65 -6.14 6.17
N GLU A 369 -3.20 -7.05 6.97
CA GLU A 369 -4.64 -7.08 7.22
C GLU A 369 -5.09 -5.80 7.95
N LEU A 370 -4.34 -5.34 8.95
CA LEU A 370 -4.62 -4.09 9.66
C LEU A 370 -4.50 -2.88 8.73
N PHE A 371 -3.44 -2.81 7.92
CA PHE A 371 -3.24 -1.75 6.94
C PHE A 371 -4.39 -1.70 5.94
N SER A 372 -4.64 -2.79 5.25
CA SER A 372 -5.60 -2.84 4.16
C SER A 372 -7.06 -2.62 4.63
N THR A 373 -7.41 -3.11 5.83
CA THR A 373 -8.74 -2.90 6.44
C THR A 373 -8.95 -1.45 6.90
N ASN A 374 -7.88 -0.80 7.37
CA ASN A 374 -7.93 0.55 7.95
C ASN A 374 -7.42 1.63 6.99
N LEU A 375 -7.11 1.26 5.74
CA LEU A 375 -6.54 2.17 4.75
C LEU A 375 -7.48 3.35 4.49
N GLN A 376 -6.93 4.54 4.60
CA GLN A 376 -7.60 5.80 4.33
C GLN A 376 -6.60 6.83 3.80
N TYR A 377 -7.11 7.90 3.22
CA TYR A 377 -6.27 9.00 2.76
C TYR A 377 -5.45 9.56 3.94
N GLY A 378 -4.15 9.74 3.73
CA GLY A 378 -3.22 10.22 4.75
C GLY A 378 -2.78 9.17 5.77
N TYR A 379 -3.01 7.86 5.54
CA TYR A 379 -2.60 6.79 6.47
C TYR A 379 -1.12 6.90 6.88
N LYS A 380 -0.86 6.80 8.20
CA LYS A 380 0.47 6.99 8.79
C LYS A 380 1.15 5.65 9.08
N ALA A 381 1.72 5.02 8.05
CA ALA A 381 2.32 3.69 8.16
C ALA A 381 3.40 3.59 9.26
N THR A 382 4.24 4.60 9.43
CA THR A 382 5.30 4.61 10.46
C THR A 382 4.75 4.68 11.88
N HIS A 383 3.62 5.36 12.09
CA HIS A 383 2.94 5.44 13.39
C HIS A 383 2.08 4.18 13.65
N ALA A 384 1.58 3.56 12.59
CA ALA A 384 0.76 2.35 12.67
C ALA A 384 1.60 1.07 12.89
N ALA A 385 2.89 1.08 12.51
CA ALA A 385 3.80 -0.06 12.61
C ALA A 385 3.85 -0.62 14.04
N ILE A 386 3.80 -1.94 14.14
CA ILE A 386 3.76 -2.66 15.41
C ILE A 386 5.17 -3.16 15.76
N ASP A 387 5.60 -2.87 16.99
CA ASP A 387 6.76 -3.55 17.57
C ASP A 387 6.26 -4.83 18.27
N PHE A 388 6.33 -5.94 17.54
CA PHE A 388 5.88 -7.22 18.07
C PHE A 388 6.84 -7.72 19.16
N GLN A 389 6.32 -7.75 20.37
CA GLN A 389 7.01 -8.29 21.55
C GLN A 389 6.07 -9.24 22.26
N SER A 390 6.51 -10.50 22.39
CA SER A 390 5.76 -11.52 23.14
C SER A 390 5.69 -11.15 24.61
N GLY A 391 4.51 -11.30 25.19
CA GLY A 391 4.28 -11.09 26.60
C GLY A 391 4.82 -12.22 27.49
N THR A 392 5.07 -11.90 28.74
CA THR A 392 5.35 -12.90 29.79
C THR A 392 4.21 -12.92 30.81
N PRO A 393 3.85 -14.07 31.39
CA PRO A 393 2.83 -14.16 32.42
C PRO A 393 3.18 -13.29 33.63
N LEU A 394 2.17 -12.75 34.29
CA LEU A 394 2.34 -12.14 35.63
C LEU A 394 2.54 -13.28 36.66
N THR A 395 3.55 -13.10 37.51
CA THR A 395 3.90 -14.07 38.56
C THR A 395 3.41 -13.61 39.94
N PRO A 396 3.32 -14.49 40.94
CA PRO A 396 2.99 -14.09 42.31
C PRO A 396 3.95 -13.04 42.91
N ASP A 397 5.23 -13.02 42.45
CA ASP A 397 6.25 -12.06 42.88
C ASP A 397 6.16 -10.74 42.08
N GLN A 398 5.60 -10.78 40.89
CA GLN A 398 5.32 -9.63 40.02
C GLN A 398 3.86 -9.67 39.57
N PRO A 399 2.90 -9.42 40.48
CA PRO A 399 1.48 -9.57 40.19
C PRO A 399 0.90 -8.48 39.29
N GLN A 400 1.67 -7.45 39.03
CA GLN A 400 1.26 -6.30 38.19
C GLN A 400 2.41 -5.83 37.31
N ARG A 401 2.04 -5.23 36.17
CA ARG A 401 2.98 -4.54 35.26
C ARG A 401 2.40 -3.18 34.88
N ARG A 402 3.26 -2.15 34.89
CA ARG A 402 2.91 -0.80 34.47
C ARG A 402 3.62 -0.46 33.16
N ILE A 403 2.86 0.02 32.18
CA ILE A 403 3.32 0.24 30.80
C ILE A 403 2.89 1.64 30.35
N PRO A 404 3.78 2.46 29.76
CA PRO A 404 3.42 3.66 29.05
C PRO A 404 2.89 3.29 27.65
N ILE A 405 1.75 3.87 27.24
CA ILE A 405 1.17 3.70 25.90
C ILE A 405 1.14 5.08 25.25
N ALA A 406 1.95 5.25 24.21
CA ALA A 406 2.06 6.49 23.47
C ALA A 406 0.79 6.76 22.64
N ALA A 407 0.37 8.02 22.59
CA ALA A 407 -0.86 8.40 21.88
C ALA A 407 -0.69 8.41 20.36
N ASP A 408 0.52 8.72 19.88
CA ASP A 408 0.89 8.84 18.47
C ASP A 408 1.24 7.50 17.79
N ARG A 409 1.00 6.37 18.47
CA ARG A 409 1.31 5.03 17.97
C ARG A 409 0.06 4.18 17.82
N GLY A 410 0.11 3.25 16.85
CA GLY A 410 -0.87 2.17 16.72
C GLY A 410 -0.81 1.17 17.87
N TRP A 411 -0.97 -0.10 17.59
CA TRP A 411 -0.92 -1.16 18.59
C TRP A 411 0.47 -1.31 19.21
N GLN A 412 0.54 -1.33 20.54
CA GLN A 412 1.76 -1.42 21.33
C GLN A 412 1.67 -2.61 22.29
N SER A 413 2.69 -3.46 22.32
CA SER A 413 2.74 -4.59 23.25
C SER A 413 2.80 -4.10 24.70
N SER A 414 1.97 -4.68 25.56
CA SER A 414 2.09 -4.48 27.00
C SER A 414 3.23 -5.29 27.63
N GLY A 415 3.79 -6.27 26.87
CA GLY A 415 4.70 -7.27 27.40
C GLY A 415 4.05 -8.25 28.40
N VAL A 416 2.71 -8.25 28.54
CA VAL A 416 1.98 -9.15 29.44
C VAL A 416 1.26 -10.21 28.63
N LEU A 417 1.53 -11.47 28.93
CA LEU A 417 0.78 -12.62 28.44
C LEU A 417 -0.43 -12.84 29.33
N LEU A 418 -1.62 -12.79 28.76
CA LEU A 418 -2.86 -13.16 29.43
C LEU A 418 -3.22 -14.60 29.08
N GLU A 419 -3.39 -15.44 30.10
CA GLU A 419 -3.73 -16.87 29.92
C GLU A 419 -5.25 -17.04 29.86
N ALA A 420 -5.71 -17.93 28.97
CA ALA A 420 -7.13 -18.22 28.77
C ALA A 420 -7.86 -18.55 30.08
N GLY A 421 -9.01 -17.93 30.29
CA GLY A 421 -9.85 -18.14 31.49
C GLY A 421 -9.43 -17.34 32.72
N GLN A 422 -8.25 -16.72 32.73
CA GLN A 422 -7.83 -15.86 33.84
C GLN A 422 -8.42 -14.45 33.70
N THR A 423 -8.68 -13.82 34.85
CA THR A 423 -9.23 -12.48 34.94
C THR A 423 -8.16 -11.49 35.39
N PHE A 424 -8.09 -10.36 34.71
CA PHE A 424 -7.14 -9.28 34.95
C PHE A 424 -7.87 -7.96 35.21
N GLU A 425 -7.36 -7.20 36.16
CA GLU A 425 -7.76 -5.82 36.40
C GLU A 425 -6.82 -4.89 35.62
N ILE A 426 -7.38 -4.11 34.70
CA ILE A 426 -6.64 -3.15 33.89
C ILE A 426 -7.05 -1.76 34.34
N THR A 427 -6.10 -0.93 34.75
CA THR A 427 -6.34 0.46 35.14
C THR A 427 -5.49 1.41 34.31
N VAL A 428 -6.04 2.55 33.94
CA VAL A 428 -5.37 3.52 33.07
C VAL A 428 -5.46 4.92 33.66
N SER A 429 -4.34 5.62 33.65
CA SER A 429 -4.24 7.00 34.14
C SER A 429 -3.38 7.86 33.20
N GLY A 430 -3.55 9.16 33.28
CA GLY A 430 -2.81 10.15 32.49
C GLY A 430 -3.71 10.95 31.56
N ARG A 431 -3.10 11.86 30.83
CA ARG A 431 -3.72 12.72 29.81
C ARG A 431 -2.85 12.72 28.57
N ILE A 432 -3.49 12.85 27.44
CA ILE A 432 -2.89 12.90 26.10
C ILE A 432 -3.51 14.06 25.33
N THR A 433 -2.80 14.53 24.31
CA THR A 433 -3.30 15.48 23.33
C THR A 433 -3.56 14.74 22.02
N LEU A 434 -4.77 14.91 21.45
CA LEU A 434 -5.20 14.23 20.20
C LEU A 434 -5.11 15.11 18.96
N ALA A 435 -4.97 16.43 19.13
CA ALA A 435 -4.74 17.39 18.08
C ALA A 435 -4.27 18.72 18.69
N ASP A 436 -3.41 19.45 17.96
CA ASP A 436 -2.90 20.74 18.43
C ASP A 436 -3.73 21.91 17.91
N GLN A 437 -4.44 21.74 16.77
CA GLN A 437 -5.16 22.82 16.11
C GLN A 437 -6.69 22.59 16.11
N PRO A 438 -7.49 23.67 16.17
CA PRO A 438 -7.14 25.08 16.40
C PRO A 438 -6.75 25.39 17.84
N LYS A 439 -6.87 24.43 18.74
CA LYS A 439 -6.42 24.41 20.14
C LYS A 439 -6.19 22.98 20.57
N PRO A 440 -5.34 22.72 21.57
CA PRO A 440 -5.08 21.37 22.06
C PRO A 440 -6.37 20.64 22.49
N TRP A 441 -6.54 19.42 21.99
CA TRP A 441 -7.63 18.53 22.37
C TRP A 441 -7.10 17.51 23.37
N GLU A 442 -7.18 17.87 24.65
CA GLU A 442 -6.77 16.95 25.71
C GLU A 442 -7.84 15.88 25.96
N SER A 443 -7.40 14.65 26.12
CA SER A 443 -8.23 13.50 26.45
C SER A 443 -7.69 12.78 27.67
N GLU A 444 -8.58 12.29 28.51
CA GLU A 444 -8.32 11.26 29.51
C GLU A 444 -8.62 9.87 28.90
N PRO A 445 -8.25 8.76 29.57
CA PRO A 445 -8.35 7.41 29.00
C PRO A 445 -9.73 6.95 28.54
N GLN A 446 -10.83 7.56 29.03
CA GLN A 446 -12.19 7.28 28.57
C GLN A 446 -12.56 7.92 27.24
N GLY A 447 -11.68 8.77 26.69
CA GLY A 447 -11.88 9.44 25.41
C GLY A 447 -12.79 10.66 25.47
N ILE A 448 -13.02 11.27 24.31
CA ILE A 448 -13.81 12.47 24.10
C ILE A 448 -15.12 12.08 23.40
N THR A 449 -16.26 12.40 24.01
CA THR A 449 -17.58 11.90 23.57
C THR A 449 -18.23 12.66 22.41
N PHE A 450 -17.63 13.70 21.88
CA PHE A 450 -18.17 14.46 20.74
C PHE A 450 -17.56 14.10 19.39
N ARG A 451 -16.51 13.24 19.36
CA ARG A 451 -15.89 12.71 18.13
C ARG A 451 -15.61 11.23 18.29
N TYR A 452 -15.89 10.47 17.22
CA TYR A 452 -15.79 9.02 17.23
C TYR A 452 -14.92 8.54 16.06
N PHE A 453 -14.15 7.51 16.31
CA PHE A 453 -13.48 6.70 15.30
C PHE A 453 -13.81 5.24 15.57
N ASP A 454 -14.18 4.51 14.54
CA ASP A 454 -14.62 3.10 14.61
C ASP A 454 -15.66 2.85 15.73
N ARG A 455 -16.71 3.69 15.75
CA ARG A 455 -17.84 3.65 16.70
C ARG A 455 -17.49 3.90 18.17
N ARG A 456 -16.25 4.30 18.47
CA ARG A 456 -15.78 4.59 19.82
C ARG A 456 -15.27 6.02 19.93
N PRO A 457 -15.36 6.64 21.13
CA PRO A 457 -14.77 7.95 21.34
C PRO A 457 -13.29 7.98 20.96
N ILE A 458 -12.82 9.04 20.29
CA ILE A 458 -11.38 9.23 20.14
C ILE A 458 -10.74 9.49 21.51
N GLY A 459 -9.48 9.05 21.68
CA GLY A 459 -8.79 9.12 22.97
C GLY A 459 -9.14 7.98 23.94
N LEU A 460 -10.14 7.15 23.64
CA LEU A 460 -10.45 5.95 24.43
C LEU A 460 -9.28 4.97 24.37
N VAL A 461 -8.81 4.50 25.53
CA VAL A 461 -7.84 3.39 25.54
C VAL A 461 -8.56 2.09 25.27
N ILE A 462 -8.05 1.33 24.28
CA ILE A 462 -8.57 0.04 23.87
C ILE A 462 -7.47 -1.02 23.92
N GLY A 463 -7.88 -2.28 24.05
CA GLY A 463 -6.97 -3.43 24.08
C GLY A 463 -7.41 -4.53 23.12
N CYS A 464 -6.47 -5.38 22.72
CA CYS A 464 -6.74 -6.65 22.04
C CYS A 464 -5.75 -7.71 22.49
N LEU A 465 -6.11 -8.99 22.32
CA LEU A 465 -5.18 -10.10 22.53
C LEU A 465 -4.63 -10.57 21.20
N HIS A 466 -3.31 -10.59 21.08
CA HIS A 466 -2.62 -11.16 19.95
C HIS A 466 -2.03 -12.51 20.32
N THR A 467 -2.32 -13.52 19.51
CA THR A 467 -1.75 -14.86 19.68
C THR A 467 -0.40 -14.89 18.97
N ASP A 468 0.67 -15.05 19.71
CA ASP A 468 2.02 -15.14 19.15
C ASP A 468 2.18 -16.43 18.33
N ALA A 469 2.95 -16.37 17.23
CA ALA A 469 3.19 -17.50 16.33
C ALA A 469 3.79 -18.74 17.06
N ASN A 470 4.52 -18.50 18.15
CA ASN A 470 5.17 -19.56 18.94
C ASN A 470 4.23 -20.38 19.86
N SER A 471 2.95 -20.01 19.94
CA SER A 471 1.95 -20.88 20.61
C SER A 471 1.42 -22.00 19.67
N ALA A 472 2.15 -22.30 18.62
CA ALA A 472 1.75 -23.10 17.50
C ALA A 472 1.71 -24.62 17.83
N THR A 473 0.59 -25.18 17.59
CA THR A 473 0.49 -26.52 17.02
C THR A 473 1.11 -26.50 15.61
N ASP A 474 1.92 -27.51 15.24
CA ASP A 474 2.63 -27.69 13.94
C ASP A 474 1.77 -27.66 12.66
N LYS A 475 0.63 -27.03 12.67
CA LYS A 475 -0.21 -26.81 11.48
C LYS A 475 -0.07 -25.37 11.03
N PRO A 476 0.19 -25.13 9.73
CA PRO A 476 0.09 -23.78 9.19
C PRO A 476 -1.29 -23.24 9.59
N LEU A 477 -1.29 -22.15 10.36
CA LEU A 477 -2.53 -21.49 10.75
C LEU A 477 -3.25 -21.11 9.46
N PRO A 478 -4.54 -21.48 9.30
CA PRO A 478 -5.32 -20.88 8.23
C PRO A 478 -5.18 -19.36 8.37
N VAL A 479 -5.15 -18.64 7.25
CA VAL A 479 -5.18 -17.17 7.22
C VAL A 479 -6.50 -16.73 7.84
N LEU A 480 -6.55 -16.73 9.17
CA LEU A 480 -7.69 -16.25 9.94
C LEU A 480 -7.53 -14.74 10.10
N PRO A 481 -8.64 -14.01 10.14
CA PRO A 481 -8.59 -12.60 10.50
C PRO A 481 -7.76 -12.41 11.76
N THR A 482 -6.80 -11.46 11.72
CA THR A 482 -5.96 -11.20 12.90
C THR A 482 -6.81 -10.97 14.15
N THR A 483 -6.39 -11.56 15.27
CA THR A 483 -7.05 -11.36 16.56
C THR A 483 -7.05 -9.89 16.99
N MET A 484 -6.14 -9.08 16.47
CA MET A 484 -6.06 -7.63 16.74
C MET A 484 -7.28 -6.82 16.25
N ARG A 485 -8.13 -7.41 15.41
CA ARG A 485 -9.42 -6.82 15.02
C ARG A 485 -10.53 -7.03 16.06
N LYS A 486 -10.30 -7.86 17.08
CA LYS A 486 -11.24 -8.12 18.18
C LYS A 486 -10.84 -7.30 19.40
N ASP A 487 -10.94 -5.99 19.28
CA ASP A 487 -10.59 -5.06 20.33
C ASP A 487 -11.72 -4.87 21.34
N PHE A 488 -11.36 -4.50 22.57
CA PHE A 488 -12.28 -4.18 23.66
C PHE A 488 -11.95 -2.82 24.29
N ALA A 489 -12.98 -2.17 24.84
CA ALA A 489 -12.83 -0.90 25.51
C ALA A 489 -12.23 -1.10 26.91
N ILE A 490 -11.26 -0.30 27.27
CA ILE A 490 -10.66 -0.25 28.62
C ILE A 490 -11.05 1.06 29.33
N GLY A 491 -10.90 2.19 28.64
CA GLY A 491 -11.16 3.50 29.25
C GLY A 491 -10.23 3.77 30.42
N ARG A 492 -10.80 4.19 31.58
CA ARG A 492 -10.05 4.36 32.84
C ARG A 492 -9.71 3.04 33.52
N GLY A 493 -10.37 1.97 33.13
CA GLY A 493 -10.13 0.63 33.64
C GLY A 493 -11.27 -0.33 33.39
N CYS A 494 -10.95 -1.62 33.40
CA CYS A 494 -11.93 -2.70 33.28
C CYS A 494 -11.38 -3.97 33.95
N SER A 495 -12.31 -4.86 34.32
CA SER A 495 -12.01 -6.26 34.59
C SER A 495 -12.15 -7.03 33.30
N PHE A 496 -11.14 -7.76 32.89
CA PHE A 496 -11.09 -8.50 31.62
C PHE A 496 -10.73 -9.96 31.83
N THR A 497 -11.60 -10.86 31.38
CA THR A 497 -11.30 -12.30 31.35
C THR A 497 -10.83 -12.70 29.95
N ALA A 498 -9.61 -13.26 29.88
CA ALA A 498 -9.00 -13.63 28.61
C ALA A 498 -9.74 -14.82 27.98
N SER A 499 -10.25 -14.63 26.75
CA SER A 499 -10.96 -15.67 26.00
C SER A 499 -10.01 -16.72 25.39
N HIS A 500 -8.75 -16.38 25.23
CA HIS A 500 -7.66 -17.22 24.74
C HIS A 500 -6.34 -16.69 25.28
N THR A 501 -5.30 -17.52 25.26
CA THR A 501 -3.95 -17.09 25.64
C THR A 501 -3.35 -16.21 24.55
N GLY A 502 -2.82 -15.05 24.93
CA GLY A 502 -2.20 -14.11 24.00
C GLY A 502 -1.57 -12.91 24.69
N THR A 503 -0.69 -12.23 24.00
CA THR A 503 -0.09 -10.98 24.46
C THR A 503 -1.13 -9.86 24.38
N LEU A 504 -1.26 -9.07 25.44
CA LEU A 504 -2.11 -7.89 25.45
C LEU A 504 -1.43 -6.74 24.68
N TYR A 505 -2.09 -6.26 23.63
CA TYR A 505 -1.74 -5.05 22.91
C TYR A 505 -2.72 -3.94 23.23
N LEU A 506 -2.21 -2.72 23.28
CA LEU A 506 -2.93 -1.53 23.72
C LEU A 506 -2.72 -0.39 22.74
N ARG A 507 -3.73 0.45 22.55
CA ARG A 507 -3.60 1.72 21.81
C ARG A 507 -4.61 2.75 22.31
N VAL A 508 -4.34 4.01 21.97
CA VAL A 508 -5.33 5.08 22.03
C VAL A 508 -6.18 5.02 20.75
N ASN A 509 -7.49 5.05 20.88
CA ASN A 509 -8.40 5.04 19.75
C ASN A 509 -8.36 6.39 19.02
N ASP A 510 -7.85 6.39 17.80
CA ASP A 510 -7.89 7.53 16.89
C ASP A 510 -7.79 7.06 15.45
N ALA A 511 -8.06 7.96 14.49
CA ALA A 511 -7.96 7.66 13.07
C ALA A 511 -6.49 7.44 12.67
N TRP A 512 -6.27 6.47 11.79
CA TRP A 512 -4.92 6.07 11.35
C TRP A 512 -4.18 7.14 10.53
N ASN A 513 -4.88 8.17 10.07
CA ASN A 513 -4.32 9.34 9.40
C ASN A 513 -4.11 10.55 10.32
N SER A 514 -4.45 10.42 11.60
CA SER A 514 -4.34 11.47 12.62
C SER A 514 -3.39 11.10 13.77
N LEU A 515 -2.61 10.00 13.62
CA LEU A 515 -1.72 9.56 14.69
C LEU A 515 -0.52 10.52 14.90
N ASP A 516 -0.07 11.19 13.84
CA ASP A 516 1.13 12.02 13.86
C ASP A 516 0.96 13.38 14.57
N ASP A 517 -0.28 13.83 14.81
CA ASP A 517 -0.58 15.03 15.61
C ASP A 517 -0.91 14.74 17.08
N ASN A 518 -1.01 13.47 17.47
CA ASN A 518 -1.15 13.04 18.85
C ASN A 518 0.13 13.25 19.67
N ARG A 519 -0.01 13.53 20.96
CA ARG A 519 1.12 13.75 21.90
C ARG A 519 0.86 13.14 23.27
N GLY A 520 1.95 12.73 23.92
CA GLY A 520 1.94 12.20 25.27
C GLY A 520 1.68 10.70 25.35
N ALA A 521 1.52 10.22 26.57
CA ALA A 521 1.28 8.80 26.84
C ALA A 521 0.37 8.64 28.07
N VAL A 522 -0.44 7.58 28.06
CA VAL A 522 -1.16 7.10 29.24
C VAL A 522 -0.36 6.01 29.93
N SER A 523 -0.54 5.87 31.25
CA SER A 523 0.06 4.78 32.03
C SER A 523 -0.99 3.70 32.27
N VAL A 524 -0.76 2.50 31.74
CA VAL A 524 -1.61 1.33 31.91
C VAL A 524 -1.00 0.40 32.94
N THR A 525 -1.79 -0.03 33.92
CA THR A 525 -1.40 -1.07 34.89
C THR A 525 -2.28 -2.30 34.64
N VAL A 526 -1.66 -3.45 34.46
CA VAL A 526 -2.30 -4.75 34.34
C VAL A 526 -1.97 -5.56 35.57
N GLU A 527 -2.98 -6.07 36.26
CA GLU A 527 -2.85 -6.87 37.47
C GLU A 527 -3.74 -8.13 37.37
N ARG A 528 -3.25 -9.28 37.84
CA ARG A 528 -4.07 -10.48 37.95
C ARG A 528 -5.14 -10.27 39.02
N SER A 529 -6.36 -10.76 38.82
CA SER A 529 -7.44 -10.63 39.80
C SER A 529 -7.06 -11.26 41.15
N ARG A 530 -7.61 -10.75 42.23
CA ARG A 530 -7.31 -11.27 43.59
C ARG A 530 -7.70 -12.74 43.71
N ALA A 531 -8.83 -13.16 43.12
CA ALA A 531 -9.28 -14.53 43.14
C ALA A 531 -8.29 -15.47 42.44
N ASP A 532 -7.77 -15.08 41.28
CA ASP A 532 -6.80 -15.88 40.51
C ASP A 532 -5.43 -15.88 41.20
N ASN A 533 -5.03 -14.81 41.86
CA ASN A 533 -3.81 -14.74 42.67
C ASN A 533 -3.87 -15.70 43.90
N GLU A 534 -5.01 -15.79 44.59
CA GLU A 534 -5.21 -16.71 45.69
C GLU A 534 -5.21 -18.19 45.24
N ALA A 535 -5.82 -18.45 44.07
CA ALA A 535 -5.81 -19.79 43.46
C ALA A 535 -4.38 -20.22 43.08
N ALA A 536 -3.61 -19.36 42.44
CA ALA A 536 -2.20 -19.62 42.07
C ALA A 536 -1.33 -19.89 43.29
N ARG A 537 -1.44 -19.10 44.36
CA ARG A 537 -0.71 -19.32 45.62
C ARG A 537 -1.07 -20.64 46.32
N LYS A 538 -2.30 -21.15 46.15
CA LYS A 538 -2.71 -22.45 46.69
C LYS A 538 -2.10 -23.61 45.92
N VAL A 539 -1.91 -23.46 44.60
CA VAL A 539 -1.25 -24.48 43.75
C VAL A 539 0.23 -24.57 44.12
N ASP A 540 0.95 -23.43 44.15
CA ASP A 540 2.37 -23.36 44.53
C ASP A 540 2.65 -24.00 45.92
N ARG A 541 1.79 -23.74 46.89
CA ARG A 541 1.93 -24.32 48.21
C ARG A 541 1.74 -25.85 48.20
N ARG A 542 0.89 -26.39 47.35
CA ARG A 542 0.67 -27.83 47.21
C ARG A 542 1.86 -28.53 46.56
N GLU A 543 2.41 -27.94 45.49
CA GLU A 543 3.59 -28.48 44.81
C GLU A 543 4.83 -28.49 45.69
N ASN A 544 5.07 -27.43 46.47
CA ASN A 544 6.16 -27.40 47.46
C ASN A 544 5.98 -28.34 48.65
N THR A 545 4.74 -28.77 48.91
CA THR A 545 4.48 -29.75 49.99
C THR A 545 4.71 -31.19 49.54
N PHE A 546 4.75 -31.47 48.25
CA PHE A 546 5.04 -32.81 47.68
C PHE A 546 6.53 -33.00 47.33
N GLN A 547 7.37 -31.97 47.42
CA GLN A 547 8.83 -32.07 47.19
C GLN A 547 9.66 -32.15 48.47
N ASN A 548 9.05 -32.05 49.67
CA ASN A 548 9.64 -32.28 50.96
C ASN A 548 9.04 -33.56 51.60
#